data_d6d33e2bfd0c15414777b3ac6d02cd32
#
_entry.id   d6d33e2bfd0c15414777b3ac6d02cd32
#
_cell.length_a   1.000
_cell.length_b   1.000
_cell.length_c   1.000
_cell.angle_alpha   90.00
_cell.angle_beta   90.00
_cell.angle_gamma   90.00
#
_symmetry.space_group_name_H-M   'P 1'
#
loop_
_entity.id
_entity.type
_entity.pdbx_description
1 polymer ?
#
loop_
_entity_poly.entity_id
_entity_poly.type
_entity_poly.pdbx_seq_one_letter_code
_entity_poly.pdbx_strand_id
1 'polypeptide(L)'
;ALGEIGLDYFYDLSPREVQKTVFERQLDLAYELHAPVILHIRDAHGDTIEILRAHRERLPRCVIHCCSASWESAKIYLSLGCMISFAGPVTFKKSVNLQEVAKNVPLDRLMIETDSPYLAPEPVRGRRNEPLNVEHICRLIAKLRDMDAQQLCDITRENGKRFYGID
;
A
#
# COMPACT_ATOMS: atom_id res chain seq x y z
N ALA A 1 -14.32 -0.18 -3.13
CA ALA A 1 -13.11 0.61 -3.38
C ALA A 1 -12.92 0.83 -4.88
N LEU A 2 -12.30 1.94 -5.25
CA LEU A 2 -11.79 2.19 -6.59
C LEU A 2 -10.30 1.83 -6.63
N GLY A 3 -9.87 0.99 -7.54
CA GLY A 3 -8.47 0.55 -7.64
C GLY A 3 -8.26 -0.61 -8.59
N GLU A 4 -7.03 -0.82 -9.00
CA GLU A 4 -5.88 0.02 -8.71
C GLU A 4 -5.86 1.24 -9.60
N ILE A 5 -5.54 2.40 -9.02
CA ILE A 5 -5.33 3.66 -9.74
C ILE A 5 -4.01 4.28 -9.28
N GLY A 6 -3.39 5.12 -10.09
CA GLY A 6 -2.14 5.78 -9.71
C GLY A 6 -1.18 5.96 -10.86
N LEU A 7 0.13 5.88 -10.56
CA LEU A 7 1.20 6.18 -11.50
C LEU A 7 2.23 5.04 -11.58
N ASP A 8 2.58 4.63 -12.79
CA ASP A 8 3.63 3.64 -13.06
C ASP A 8 4.64 4.22 -14.06
N TYR A 9 5.80 4.63 -13.55
CA TYR A 9 6.89 5.15 -14.37
C TYR A 9 7.97 4.10 -14.66
N PHE A 10 7.80 2.89 -14.16
CA PHE A 10 8.66 1.76 -14.48
C PHE A 10 8.28 1.15 -15.85
N TYR A 11 7.02 0.78 -16.03
CA TYR A 11 6.53 0.29 -17.30
C TYR A 11 6.28 1.42 -18.31
N ASP A 12 5.86 2.59 -17.83
CA ASP A 12 5.67 3.84 -18.58
C ASP A 12 4.85 3.63 -19.89
N LEU A 13 3.81 2.79 -19.81
CA LEU A 13 3.00 2.35 -20.96
C LEU A 13 2.12 3.46 -21.52
N SER A 14 1.97 4.56 -20.81
CA SER A 14 1.19 5.73 -21.21
C SER A 14 1.98 7.00 -20.89
N PRO A 15 1.86 8.08 -21.67
CA PRO A 15 2.53 9.33 -21.35
C PRO A 15 2.22 9.80 -19.93
N ARG A 16 3.24 10.24 -19.19
CA ARG A 16 3.10 10.57 -17.74
C ARG A 16 2.06 11.63 -17.47
N GLU A 17 1.91 12.63 -18.34
CA GLU A 17 0.87 13.65 -18.21
C GLU A 17 -0.54 13.07 -18.36
N VAL A 18 -0.69 12.04 -19.20
CA VAL A 18 -1.97 11.32 -19.32
C VAL A 18 -2.23 10.51 -18.05
N GLN A 19 -1.21 9.79 -17.54
CA GLN A 19 -1.33 9.05 -16.28
C GLN A 19 -1.76 9.97 -15.14
N LYS A 20 -1.13 11.14 -14.98
CA LYS A 20 -1.48 12.14 -13.96
C LYS A 20 -2.91 12.63 -14.11
N THR A 21 -3.29 13.07 -15.31
CA THR A 21 -4.64 13.56 -15.56
C THR A 21 -5.72 12.52 -15.27
N VAL A 22 -5.49 11.25 -15.65
CA VAL A 22 -6.42 10.15 -15.38
C VAL A 22 -6.48 9.88 -13.89
N PHE A 23 -5.34 9.85 -13.20
CA PHE A 23 -5.28 9.63 -11.76
C PHE A 23 -6.06 10.69 -10.98
N GLU A 24 -5.87 11.98 -11.30
CA GLU A 24 -6.62 13.07 -10.67
C GLU A 24 -8.14 12.93 -10.85
N ARG A 25 -8.58 12.62 -12.07
CA ARG A 25 -10.02 12.39 -12.35
C ARG A 25 -10.58 11.18 -11.60
N GLN A 26 -9.78 10.14 -11.41
CA GLN A 26 -10.19 8.97 -10.65
C GLN A 26 -10.26 9.28 -9.14
N LEU A 27 -9.39 10.13 -8.61
CA LEU A 27 -9.49 10.63 -7.23
C LEU A 27 -10.76 11.45 -7.02
N ASP A 28 -11.08 12.36 -7.95
CA ASP A 28 -12.32 13.16 -7.89
C ASP A 28 -13.56 12.24 -7.93
N LEU A 29 -13.59 11.25 -8.83
CA LEU A 29 -14.68 10.27 -8.89
C LEU A 29 -14.82 9.48 -7.58
N ALA A 30 -13.70 9.04 -7.01
CA ALA A 30 -13.71 8.30 -5.74
C ALA A 30 -14.23 9.16 -4.58
N TYR A 31 -13.89 10.45 -4.57
CA TYR A 31 -14.41 11.41 -3.60
C TYR A 31 -15.93 11.57 -3.73
N GLU A 32 -16.46 11.78 -4.95
CA GLU A 32 -17.88 11.90 -5.22
C GLU A 32 -18.67 10.65 -4.81
N LEU A 33 -18.08 9.47 -5.02
CA LEU A 33 -18.68 8.17 -4.67
C LEU A 33 -18.46 7.77 -3.20
N HIS A 34 -17.74 8.56 -2.41
CA HIS A 34 -17.30 8.22 -1.06
C HIS A 34 -16.57 6.86 -0.98
N ALA A 35 -15.93 6.46 -2.08
CA ALA A 35 -15.24 5.18 -2.21
C ALA A 35 -13.79 5.26 -1.69
N PRO A 36 -13.30 4.27 -0.95
CA PRO A 36 -11.89 4.17 -0.65
C PRO A 36 -11.08 3.85 -1.92
N VAL A 37 -9.81 4.22 -1.95
CA VAL A 37 -8.93 4.12 -3.13
C VAL A 37 -7.73 3.25 -2.83
N ILE A 38 -7.40 2.36 -3.77
CA ILE A 38 -6.19 1.54 -3.75
C ILE A 38 -5.19 2.15 -4.73
N LEU A 39 -4.06 2.66 -4.21
CA LEU A 39 -3.07 3.40 -4.97
C LEU A 39 -1.89 2.55 -5.41
N HIS A 40 -1.74 2.39 -6.73
CA HIS A 40 -0.54 1.83 -7.36
C HIS A 40 0.50 2.93 -7.58
N ILE A 41 1.72 2.72 -7.08
CA ILE A 41 2.81 3.69 -7.20
C ILE A 41 4.11 2.96 -7.51
N ARG A 42 4.63 3.16 -8.73
CA ARG A 42 5.89 2.55 -9.12
C ARG A 42 6.81 3.58 -9.78
N ASP A 43 7.93 3.86 -9.12
CA ASP A 43 8.92 4.88 -9.50
C ASP A 43 8.32 6.29 -9.72
N ALA A 44 7.19 6.59 -9.04
CA ALA A 44 6.40 7.81 -9.22
C ALA A 44 6.03 8.52 -7.90
N HIS A 45 6.76 8.25 -6.79
CA HIS A 45 6.40 8.77 -5.47
C HIS A 45 6.35 10.31 -5.41
N GLY A 46 7.23 11.02 -6.13
CA GLY A 46 7.25 12.49 -6.16
C GLY A 46 5.93 13.06 -6.68
N ASP A 47 5.57 12.75 -7.92
CA ASP A 47 4.35 13.24 -8.57
C ASP A 47 3.09 12.77 -7.84
N THR A 48 3.07 11.53 -7.34
CA THR A 48 1.96 11.03 -6.53
C THR A 48 1.75 11.87 -5.27
N ILE A 49 2.82 12.20 -4.54
CA ILE A 49 2.73 13.03 -3.34
C ILE A 49 2.21 14.43 -3.68
N GLU A 50 2.66 15.04 -4.77
CA GLU A 50 2.19 16.34 -5.22
C GLU A 50 0.69 16.32 -5.54
N ILE A 51 0.23 15.33 -6.31
CA ILE A 51 -1.19 15.15 -6.64
C ILE A 51 -2.03 14.95 -5.38
N LEU A 52 -1.63 14.05 -4.47
CA LEU A 52 -2.38 13.82 -3.24
C LEU A 52 -2.43 15.05 -2.32
N ARG A 53 -1.36 15.86 -2.28
CA ARG A 53 -1.35 17.14 -1.56
C ARG A 53 -2.31 18.15 -2.15
N ALA A 54 -2.35 18.24 -3.49
CA ALA A 54 -3.29 19.13 -4.18
C ALA A 54 -4.76 18.74 -3.92
N HIS A 55 -5.02 17.44 -3.72
CA HIS A 55 -6.36 16.93 -3.42
C HIS A 55 -6.69 16.86 -1.92
N ARG A 56 -5.83 17.36 -1.03
CA ARG A 56 -5.92 17.14 0.43
C ARG A 56 -7.32 17.35 1.01
N GLU A 57 -8.00 18.41 0.63
CA GLU A 57 -9.34 18.77 1.15
C GLU A 57 -10.46 17.83 0.65
N ARG A 58 -10.20 17.10 -0.43
CA ARG A 58 -11.12 16.16 -1.08
C ARG A 58 -10.52 14.77 -1.26
N LEU A 59 -9.48 14.46 -0.49
CA LEU A 59 -8.81 13.17 -0.60
C LEU A 59 -9.69 12.07 -0.02
N PRO A 60 -10.10 11.06 -0.82
CA PRO A 60 -10.79 9.89 -0.28
C PRO A 60 -9.89 9.09 0.67
N ARG A 61 -10.45 8.11 1.36
CA ARG A 61 -9.62 7.17 2.12
C ARG A 61 -8.71 6.41 1.16
N CYS A 62 -7.39 6.50 1.34
CA CYS A 62 -6.40 5.88 0.46
C CYS A 62 -5.57 4.84 1.17
N VAL A 63 -5.19 3.78 0.45
CA VAL A 63 -4.13 2.86 0.84
C VAL A 63 -3.04 2.84 -0.23
N ILE A 64 -1.79 2.96 0.20
CA ILE A 64 -0.63 2.74 -0.65
C ILE A 64 -0.46 1.23 -0.78
N HIS A 65 -0.87 0.68 -1.93
CA HIS A 65 -0.81 -0.73 -2.26
C HIS A 65 0.64 -1.16 -2.52
N CYS A 66 0.99 -2.37 -2.10
CA CYS A 66 2.31 -2.98 -2.33
C CYS A 66 3.46 -1.99 -2.12
N CYS A 67 3.47 -1.33 -0.97
CA CYS A 67 4.33 -0.19 -0.67
C CYS A 67 5.80 -0.46 -1.05
N SER A 68 6.36 0.46 -1.85
CA SER A 68 7.79 0.50 -2.22
C SER A 68 8.47 1.81 -1.77
N ALA A 69 7.78 2.62 -0.97
CA ALA A 69 8.22 3.93 -0.53
C ALA A 69 9.42 3.86 0.43
N SER A 70 10.23 4.92 0.43
CA SER A 70 11.17 5.20 1.54
C SER A 70 10.38 5.61 2.79
N TRP A 71 11.04 5.57 3.96
CA TRP A 71 10.41 6.04 5.20
C TRP A 71 10.01 7.52 5.12
N GLU A 72 10.80 8.36 4.44
CA GLU A 72 10.49 9.78 4.22
C GLU A 72 9.18 9.94 3.43
N SER A 73 9.02 9.20 2.33
CA SER A 73 7.78 9.23 1.54
C SER A 73 6.60 8.64 2.31
N ALA A 74 6.82 7.55 3.04
CA ALA A 74 5.78 6.92 3.87
C ALA A 74 5.24 7.87 4.95
N LYS A 75 6.10 8.65 5.60
CA LYS A 75 5.67 9.71 6.55
C LYS A 75 4.74 10.74 5.90
N ILE A 76 5.01 11.11 4.65
CA ILE A 76 4.16 12.06 3.92
C ILE A 76 2.79 11.42 3.65
N TYR A 77 2.74 10.19 3.15
CA TYR A 77 1.48 9.49 2.94
C TYR A 77 0.67 9.35 4.23
N LEU A 78 1.33 8.99 5.33
CA LEU A 78 0.69 8.93 6.65
C LEU A 78 0.13 10.29 7.10
N SER A 79 0.85 11.39 6.84
CA SER A 79 0.38 12.75 7.16
C SER A 79 -0.82 13.20 6.33
N LEU A 80 -1.01 12.60 5.16
CA LEU A 80 -2.18 12.77 4.29
C LEU A 80 -3.34 11.83 4.67
N GLY A 81 -3.17 11.01 5.71
CA GLY A 81 -4.20 10.08 6.20
C GLY A 81 -4.23 8.73 5.48
N CYS A 82 -3.28 8.46 4.59
CA CYS A 82 -3.21 7.18 3.88
C CYS A 82 -2.86 6.02 4.83
N MET A 83 -3.34 4.84 4.47
CA MET A 83 -2.85 3.58 5.01
C MET A 83 -1.70 3.06 4.15
N ILE A 84 -0.86 2.20 4.72
CA ILE A 84 0.28 1.58 4.03
C ILE A 84 0.09 0.06 4.06
N SER A 85 0.10 -0.56 2.88
CA SER A 85 -0.05 -2.01 2.72
C SER A 85 1.26 -2.65 2.25
N PHE A 86 1.59 -3.81 2.81
CA PHE A 86 2.82 -4.54 2.49
C PHE A 86 2.49 -5.89 1.88
N ALA A 87 3.15 -6.18 0.75
CA ALA A 87 3.07 -7.45 0.03
C ALA A 87 4.39 -8.25 0.16
N GLY A 88 4.52 -9.32 -0.61
CA GLY A 88 5.68 -10.22 -0.60
C GLY A 88 7.06 -9.57 -0.55
N PRO A 89 7.33 -8.46 -1.26
CA PRO A 89 8.64 -7.82 -1.27
C PRO A 89 9.20 -7.45 0.11
N VAL A 90 8.37 -7.19 1.11
CA VAL A 90 8.84 -6.90 2.49
C VAL A 90 9.62 -8.08 3.07
N THR A 91 9.35 -9.31 2.61
CA THR A 91 10.03 -10.53 3.08
C THR A 91 11.39 -10.77 2.45
N PHE A 92 11.76 -10.02 1.40
CA PHE A 92 13.00 -10.26 0.69
C PHE A 92 14.20 -9.77 1.50
N LYS A 93 15.27 -10.55 1.50
CA LYS A 93 16.49 -10.27 2.31
C LYS A 93 17.11 -8.90 2.04
N LYS A 94 16.99 -8.39 0.81
CA LYS A 94 17.55 -7.10 0.41
C LYS A 94 16.62 -5.91 0.64
N SER A 95 15.40 -6.12 1.11
CA SER A 95 14.37 -5.07 1.28
C SER A 95 14.48 -4.37 2.64
N VAL A 96 15.70 -4.07 3.08
CA VAL A 96 15.97 -3.47 4.41
C VAL A 96 15.20 -2.17 4.62
N ASN A 97 15.20 -1.28 3.62
CA ASN A 97 14.47 -0.01 3.70
C ASN A 97 12.95 -0.23 3.85
N LEU A 98 12.39 -1.19 3.11
CA LEU A 98 10.98 -1.50 3.21
C LEU A 98 10.62 -2.14 4.55
N GLN A 99 11.51 -2.97 5.11
CA GLN A 99 11.37 -3.53 6.45
C GLN A 99 11.41 -2.44 7.53
N GLU A 100 12.23 -1.41 7.35
CA GLU A 100 12.24 -0.24 8.22
C GLU A 100 10.89 0.50 8.17
N VAL A 101 10.33 0.71 6.99
CA VAL A 101 8.99 1.31 6.84
C VAL A 101 7.96 0.44 7.55
N ALA A 102 7.96 -0.89 7.29
CA ALA A 102 7.03 -1.82 7.93
C ALA A 102 7.15 -1.85 9.46
N LYS A 103 8.34 -1.63 10.01
CA LYS A 103 8.58 -1.51 11.44
C LYS A 103 8.00 -0.24 12.06
N ASN A 104 8.01 0.87 11.32
CA ASN A 104 7.72 2.20 11.86
C ASN A 104 6.31 2.73 11.56
N VAL A 105 5.58 2.19 10.57
CA VAL A 105 4.20 2.58 10.27
C VAL A 105 3.31 2.39 11.51
N PRO A 106 2.48 3.38 11.91
CA PRO A 106 1.53 3.21 13.01
C PRO A 106 0.63 1.98 12.81
N LEU A 107 0.39 1.23 13.89
CA LEU A 107 -0.37 -0.03 13.81
C LEU A 107 -1.79 0.15 13.24
N ASP A 108 -2.42 1.29 13.51
CA ASP A 108 -3.76 1.64 13.01
C ASP A 108 -3.76 2.08 11.53
N ARG A 109 -2.58 2.17 10.91
CA ARG A 109 -2.37 2.54 9.50
C ARG A 109 -1.74 1.43 8.68
N LEU A 110 -1.45 0.29 9.28
CA LEU A 110 -0.79 -0.85 8.68
C LEU A 110 -1.81 -1.81 8.05
N MET A 111 -1.56 -2.21 6.81
CA MET A 111 -2.26 -3.30 6.13
C MET A 111 -1.26 -4.31 5.56
N ILE A 112 -1.73 -5.51 5.29
CA ILE A 112 -0.99 -6.58 4.61
C ILE A 112 -1.83 -7.14 3.48
N GLU A 113 -1.16 -7.60 2.44
CA GLU A 113 -1.76 -8.14 1.23
C GLU A 113 -0.83 -9.15 0.56
N THR A 114 -1.24 -9.75 -0.54
CA THR A 114 -0.41 -10.71 -1.28
C THR A 114 0.07 -10.21 -2.63
N ASP A 115 -0.71 -9.39 -3.32
CA ASP A 115 -0.52 -9.05 -4.74
C ASP A 115 -0.58 -10.30 -5.65
N SER A 116 -1.32 -11.34 -5.22
CA SER A 116 -1.43 -12.59 -5.99
C SER A 116 -2.01 -12.36 -7.38
N PRO A 117 -1.48 -13.03 -8.41
CA PRO A 117 -0.56 -14.17 -8.39
C PRO A 117 0.93 -13.81 -8.44
N TYR A 118 1.28 -12.54 -8.24
CA TYR A 118 2.63 -11.99 -8.32
C TYR A 118 3.31 -11.92 -6.93
N LEU A 119 4.60 -11.56 -6.92
CA LEU A 119 5.37 -11.14 -5.75
C LEU A 119 5.32 -12.14 -4.57
N ALA A 120 5.37 -13.45 -4.85
CA ALA A 120 5.38 -14.46 -3.81
C ALA A 120 6.45 -14.18 -2.73
N PRO A 121 6.10 -14.21 -1.43
CA PRO A 121 7.02 -13.93 -0.33
C PRO A 121 8.06 -15.05 -0.16
N GLU A 122 9.14 -14.79 0.59
CA GLU A 122 9.95 -15.86 1.16
C GLU A 122 9.08 -16.65 2.17
N PRO A 123 9.14 -18.01 2.22
CA PRO A 123 10.10 -18.90 1.52
C PRO A 123 9.61 -19.41 0.15
N VAL A 124 8.47 -18.98 -0.35
CA VAL A 124 7.86 -19.48 -1.59
C VAL A 124 8.18 -18.61 -2.82
N ARG A 125 9.15 -17.73 -2.70
CA ARG A 125 9.59 -16.84 -3.79
C ARG A 125 9.94 -17.63 -5.06
N GLY A 126 9.55 -17.06 -6.22
CA GLY A 126 9.73 -17.69 -7.53
C GLY A 126 8.63 -18.67 -7.93
N ARG A 127 7.65 -18.91 -7.06
CA ARG A 127 6.43 -19.66 -7.38
C ARG A 127 5.28 -18.70 -7.67
N ARG A 128 4.17 -19.21 -8.22
CA ARG A 128 2.92 -18.48 -8.30
C ARG A 128 2.45 -18.16 -6.88
N ASN A 129 2.11 -16.89 -6.63
CA ASN A 129 1.60 -16.46 -5.33
C ASN A 129 0.10 -16.80 -5.18
N GLU A 130 -0.35 -16.92 -3.95
CA GLU A 130 -1.75 -17.19 -3.58
C GLU A 130 -2.12 -16.47 -2.27
N PRO A 131 -3.42 -16.22 -2.00
CA PRO A 131 -3.86 -15.46 -0.82
C PRO A 131 -3.36 -16.01 0.51
N LEU A 132 -3.19 -17.33 0.64
CA LEU A 132 -2.69 -17.98 1.86
C LEU A 132 -1.29 -17.47 2.26
N ASN A 133 -0.48 -17.05 1.29
CA ASN A 133 0.88 -16.58 1.55
C ASN A 133 0.96 -15.24 2.30
N VAL A 134 -0.18 -14.56 2.55
CA VAL A 134 -0.22 -13.38 3.43
C VAL A 134 0.29 -13.70 4.84
N GLU A 135 0.19 -14.95 5.28
CA GLU A 135 0.71 -15.42 6.55
C GLU A 135 2.21 -15.16 6.70
N HIS A 136 3.00 -15.39 5.65
CA HIS A 136 4.45 -15.14 5.67
C HIS A 136 4.78 -13.67 5.88
N ILE A 137 3.99 -12.78 5.28
CA ILE A 137 4.13 -11.33 5.41
C ILE A 137 3.78 -10.91 6.84
N CYS A 138 2.65 -11.41 7.36
CA CYS A 138 2.21 -11.16 8.73
C CYS A 138 3.28 -11.57 9.75
N ARG A 139 3.77 -12.81 9.66
CA ARG A 139 4.80 -13.35 10.57
C ARG A 139 6.10 -12.53 10.53
N LEU A 140 6.54 -12.11 9.35
CA LEU A 140 7.74 -11.29 9.26
C LEU A 140 7.53 -9.92 9.91
N ILE A 141 6.45 -9.21 9.60
CA ILE A 141 6.19 -7.88 10.16
C ILE A 141 6.02 -7.95 11.68
N ALA A 142 5.33 -8.97 12.19
CA ALA A 142 5.20 -9.22 13.63
C ALA A 142 6.59 -9.39 14.28
N LYS A 143 7.46 -10.20 13.68
CA LYS A 143 8.85 -10.38 14.13
C LYS A 143 9.64 -9.07 14.12
N LEU A 144 9.53 -8.25 13.07
CA LEU A 144 10.22 -6.95 12.98
C LEU A 144 9.78 -5.98 14.09
N ARG A 145 8.56 -6.14 14.59
CA ARG A 145 7.92 -5.28 15.61
C ARG A 145 7.97 -5.87 17.03
N ASP A 146 8.59 -7.02 17.18
CA ASP A 146 8.59 -7.77 18.45
C ASP A 146 7.17 -8.00 19.01
N MET A 147 6.27 -8.46 18.12
CA MET A 147 4.86 -8.68 18.39
C MET A 147 4.48 -10.13 18.10
N ASP A 148 3.38 -10.57 18.72
CA ASP A 148 2.72 -11.82 18.36
C ASP A 148 2.07 -11.72 16.96
N ALA A 149 2.22 -12.78 16.15
CA ALA A 149 1.70 -12.80 14.78
C ALA A 149 0.16 -12.78 14.73
N GLN A 150 -0.52 -13.42 15.68
CA GLN A 150 -1.98 -13.41 15.75
C GLN A 150 -2.48 -12.01 16.12
N GLN A 151 -1.80 -11.33 17.05
CA GLN A 151 -2.11 -9.95 17.40
C GLN A 151 -1.99 -9.01 16.19
N LEU A 152 -0.91 -9.13 15.39
CA LEU A 152 -0.75 -8.34 14.17
C LEU A 152 -1.84 -8.67 13.14
N CYS A 153 -2.17 -9.95 12.95
CA CYS A 153 -3.24 -10.41 12.07
C CYS A 153 -4.58 -9.75 12.45
N ASP A 154 -4.93 -9.75 13.73
CA ASP A 154 -6.18 -9.15 14.22
C ASP A 154 -6.20 -7.63 13.98
N ILE A 155 -5.11 -6.92 14.26
CA ILE A 155 -4.98 -5.48 14.00
C ILE A 155 -5.16 -5.18 12.52
N THR A 156 -4.45 -5.88 11.64
CA THR A 156 -4.51 -5.61 10.19
C THR A 156 -5.85 -5.99 9.60
N ARG A 157 -6.52 -7.03 10.13
CA ARG A 157 -7.90 -7.38 9.77
C ARG A 157 -8.86 -6.23 10.11
N GLU A 158 -8.82 -5.72 11.34
CA GLU A 158 -9.69 -4.61 11.75
C GLU A 158 -9.38 -3.32 10.97
N ASN A 159 -8.12 -3.07 10.63
CA ASN A 159 -7.73 -1.98 9.74
C ASN A 159 -8.36 -2.13 8.35
N GLY A 160 -8.33 -3.34 7.79
CA GLY A 160 -8.97 -3.64 6.50
C GLY A 160 -10.48 -3.42 6.54
N LYS A 161 -11.16 -3.96 7.56
CA LYS A 161 -12.60 -3.77 7.75
C LYS A 161 -12.95 -2.28 7.82
N ARG A 162 -12.24 -1.51 8.63
CA ARG A 162 -12.43 -0.06 8.76
C ARG A 162 -12.17 0.68 7.45
N PHE A 163 -11.12 0.30 6.71
CA PHE A 163 -10.77 0.92 5.44
C PHE A 163 -11.84 0.70 4.39
N TYR A 164 -12.32 -0.53 4.24
CA TYR A 164 -13.32 -0.89 3.24
C TYR A 164 -14.76 -0.60 3.70
N GLY A 165 -15.00 -0.31 4.98
CA GLY A 165 -16.34 -0.10 5.54
C GLY A 165 -17.17 -1.38 5.54
N ILE A 166 -16.58 -2.51 5.92
CA ILE A 166 -17.22 -3.82 6.05
C ILE A 166 -17.17 -4.31 7.49
N ASP A 167 -18.19 -5.08 7.89
CA ASP A 167 -18.31 -5.64 9.25
C ASP A 167 -17.46 -6.90 9.47
#